data_39b6934c0397c9ec305392622c94a74f
#
_entry.id   39b6934c0397c9ec305392622c94a74f
#
_cell.length_a   1.000
_cell.length_b   1.000
_cell.length_c   1.000
_cell.angle_alpha   90.00
_cell.angle_beta   90.00
_cell.angle_gamma   90.00
#
_symmetry.space_group_name_H-M   'P 1'
#
loop_
_entity.id
_entity.type
_entity.pdbx_description
1 polymer ?
#
loop_
_entity_poly.entity_id
_entity_poly.type
_entity_poly.pdbx_seq_one_letter_code
_entity_poly.pdbx_strand_id
1 'polypeptide(L)'
;MRNGKICSVQAGGKTISTNAVVSNANLRGTIFNLVGSEHFDRSFVDDAEAVRLNNSSTQVYMALREGEEIDRSTGDLLFCSTAKLFRTEYLLSRNITSRTFSFYYPEIRPAGKHRFLIVSSTNANYDDWSGLNEEEYSLSKKDLIETTLAALEKYVPNCRERIEHIEAATPRTFEHYTQHIAGASFGTKFEGLAVSRALPDQVNGLYHAGSCGIIMSGWLGTINYGVIVANDVLNYLSSAGVNPPASSVV
;
A
#
# COMPACT_ATOMS: atom_id res chain seq x y z
N MET A 1 -11.46 -18.36 -17.62
CA MET A 1 -10.36 -18.65 -18.58
C MET A 1 -10.74 -19.81 -19.50
N ARG A 2 -10.13 -19.89 -20.69
CA ARG A 2 -10.26 -21.01 -21.62
C ARG A 2 -8.89 -21.28 -22.24
N ASN A 3 -8.45 -22.53 -22.19
CA ASN A 3 -7.16 -22.98 -22.77
C ASN A 3 -5.97 -22.12 -22.37
N GLY A 4 -5.81 -21.83 -21.06
CA GLY A 4 -4.70 -21.01 -20.54
C GLY A 4 -4.75 -19.53 -20.92
N LYS A 5 -5.87 -19.03 -21.42
CA LYS A 5 -6.05 -17.63 -21.85
C LYS A 5 -7.18 -16.94 -21.10
N ILE A 6 -7.00 -15.68 -20.78
CA ILE A 6 -8.07 -14.81 -20.27
C ILE A 6 -9.16 -14.65 -21.33
N CYS A 7 -10.43 -14.79 -20.94
CA CYS A 7 -11.57 -14.52 -21.79
C CYS A 7 -12.66 -13.67 -21.12
N SER A 8 -12.67 -13.61 -19.81
CA SER A 8 -13.63 -12.79 -19.05
C SER A 8 -13.19 -12.56 -17.62
N VAL A 9 -13.80 -11.57 -16.97
CA VAL A 9 -13.72 -11.31 -15.54
C VAL A 9 -15.11 -11.36 -14.93
N GLN A 10 -15.24 -11.89 -13.73
CA GLN A 10 -16.46 -11.82 -12.94
C GLN A 10 -16.35 -10.70 -11.91
N ALA A 11 -17.30 -9.78 -11.91
CA ALA A 11 -17.36 -8.66 -10.98
C ALA A 11 -18.82 -8.31 -10.68
N GLY A 12 -19.19 -8.19 -9.41
CA GLY A 12 -20.54 -7.82 -8.99
C GLY A 12 -21.64 -8.74 -9.56
N GLY A 13 -21.38 -10.03 -9.65
CA GLY A 13 -22.31 -11.02 -10.22
C GLY A 13 -22.42 -10.99 -11.76
N LYS A 14 -21.65 -10.15 -12.44
CA LYS A 14 -21.64 -10.03 -13.91
C LYS A 14 -20.38 -10.64 -14.50
N THR A 15 -20.51 -11.26 -15.68
CA THR A 15 -19.37 -11.71 -16.49
C THR A 15 -19.07 -10.65 -17.56
N ILE A 16 -17.85 -10.13 -17.56
CA ILE A 16 -17.37 -9.13 -18.52
C ILE A 16 -16.35 -9.80 -19.43
N SER A 17 -16.67 -9.91 -20.71
CA SER A 17 -15.74 -10.46 -21.72
C SER A 17 -14.57 -9.51 -21.95
N THR A 18 -13.35 -10.06 -21.98
CA THR A 18 -12.13 -9.30 -22.20
C THR A 18 -11.03 -10.16 -22.80
N ASN A 19 -10.07 -9.55 -23.48
CA ASN A 19 -8.89 -10.22 -24.04
C ASN A 19 -7.67 -10.12 -23.13
N ALA A 20 -7.66 -9.15 -22.21
CA ALA A 20 -6.58 -8.96 -21.24
C ALA A 20 -7.14 -8.44 -19.91
N VAL A 21 -6.43 -8.75 -18.83
CA VAL A 21 -6.69 -8.26 -17.47
C VAL A 21 -5.40 -7.75 -16.89
N VAL A 22 -5.43 -6.54 -16.36
CA VAL A 22 -4.37 -6.00 -15.48
C VAL A 22 -4.90 -6.02 -14.06
N SER A 23 -4.32 -6.84 -13.22
CA SER A 23 -4.63 -6.87 -11.79
C SER A 23 -3.75 -5.85 -11.05
N ASN A 24 -4.38 -4.95 -10.31
CA ASN A 24 -3.68 -4.09 -9.33
C ASN A 24 -3.95 -4.54 -7.88
N ALA A 25 -4.45 -5.74 -7.70
CA ALA A 25 -4.59 -6.37 -6.39
C ALA A 25 -3.23 -6.88 -5.88
N ASN A 26 -3.18 -7.33 -4.62
CA ASN A 26 -1.99 -8.00 -4.12
C ASN A 26 -1.55 -9.15 -5.07
N LEU A 27 -0.25 -9.25 -5.35
CA LEU A 27 0.29 -10.25 -6.29
C LEU A 27 -0.12 -11.68 -5.91
N ARG A 28 0.11 -12.08 -4.67
CA ARG A 28 -0.28 -13.42 -4.19
C ARG A 28 -1.80 -13.59 -4.18
N GLY A 29 -2.55 -12.54 -3.83
CA GLY A 29 -4.01 -12.53 -3.93
C GLY A 29 -4.49 -12.69 -5.37
N THR A 30 -3.81 -12.10 -6.34
CA THR A 30 -4.10 -12.28 -7.77
C THR A 30 -3.92 -13.74 -8.18
N ILE A 31 -2.82 -14.37 -7.79
CA ILE A 31 -2.47 -15.75 -8.17
C ILE A 31 -3.39 -16.75 -7.46
N PHE A 32 -3.50 -16.66 -6.13
CA PHE A 32 -4.16 -17.70 -5.33
C PHE A 32 -5.67 -17.51 -5.15
N ASN A 33 -6.14 -16.25 -5.12
CA ASN A 33 -7.54 -15.97 -4.79
C ASN A 33 -8.38 -15.56 -6.00
N LEU A 34 -7.81 -14.78 -6.93
CA LEU A 34 -8.57 -14.28 -8.09
C LEU A 34 -8.51 -15.23 -9.29
N VAL A 35 -7.36 -15.84 -9.52
CA VAL A 35 -7.14 -16.75 -10.67
C VAL A 35 -7.28 -18.20 -10.26
N GLY A 36 -6.61 -18.62 -9.20
CA GLY A 36 -6.51 -19.99 -8.72
C GLY A 36 -5.18 -20.63 -9.10
N SER A 37 -4.50 -21.26 -8.15
CA SER A 37 -3.17 -21.86 -8.34
C SER A 37 -3.15 -22.99 -9.39
N GLU A 38 -4.28 -23.65 -9.61
CA GLU A 38 -4.45 -24.74 -10.59
C GLU A 38 -4.27 -24.30 -12.05
N HIS A 39 -4.19 -22.99 -12.30
CA HIS A 39 -4.03 -22.42 -13.64
C HIS A 39 -2.58 -22.07 -13.97
N PHE A 40 -1.66 -22.35 -13.06
CA PHE A 40 -0.24 -22.03 -13.19
C PHE A 40 0.62 -23.29 -13.09
N ASP A 41 1.82 -23.23 -13.66
CA ASP A 41 2.81 -24.29 -13.52
C ASP A 41 3.23 -24.44 -12.04
N ARG A 42 3.48 -25.67 -11.61
CA ARG A 42 3.84 -25.93 -10.20
C ARG A 42 5.06 -25.14 -9.75
N SER A 43 6.09 -25.06 -10.57
CA SER A 43 7.30 -24.27 -10.25
C SER A 43 7.01 -22.78 -10.05
N PHE A 44 6.10 -22.22 -10.88
CA PHE A 44 5.68 -20.83 -10.74
C PHE A 44 4.88 -20.61 -9.43
N VAL A 45 4.04 -21.56 -9.06
CA VAL A 45 3.29 -21.53 -7.79
C VAL A 45 4.26 -21.54 -6.61
N ASP A 46 5.27 -22.42 -6.63
CA ASP A 46 6.30 -22.51 -5.59
C ASP A 46 7.09 -21.19 -5.47
N ASP A 47 7.46 -20.58 -6.59
CA ASP A 47 8.10 -19.25 -6.61
C ASP A 47 7.18 -18.17 -6.03
N ALA A 48 5.90 -18.17 -6.38
CA ALA A 48 4.92 -17.20 -5.86
C ALA A 48 4.67 -17.37 -4.36
N GLU A 49 4.68 -18.58 -3.84
CA GLU A 49 4.60 -18.88 -2.40
C GLU A 49 5.85 -18.41 -1.65
N ALA A 50 7.02 -18.53 -2.27
CA ALA A 50 8.30 -18.11 -1.70
C ALA A 50 8.49 -16.58 -1.68
N VAL A 51 7.68 -15.81 -2.42
CA VAL A 51 7.76 -14.34 -2.43
C VAL A 51 7.56 -13.78 -1.02
N ARG A 52 8.59 -13.11 -0.50
CA ARG A 52 8.49 -12.43 0.79
C ARG A 52 7.70 -11.13 0.67
N LEU A 53 6.96 -10.82 1.71
CA LEU A 53 6.22 -9.57 1.81
C LEU A 53 7.08 -8.49 2.46
N ASN A 54 6.76 -7.22 2.17
CA ASN A 54 7.29 -6.11 2.93
C ASN A 54 6.61 -6.05 4.30
N ASN A 55 7.24 -5.33 5.24
CA ASN A 55 6.64 -5.03 6.52
C ASN A 55 5.34 -4.21 6.34
N SER A 56 4.53 -4.23 7.37
CA SER A 56 3.39 -3.35 7.50
C SER A 56 3.79 -2.00 8.09
N SER A 57 2.79 -1.19 8.42
CA SER A 57 2.95 0.14 9.00
C SER A 57 1.92 0.37 10.09
N THR A 58 2.19 1.30 10.99
CA THR A 58 1.15 2.00 11.75
C THR A 58 1.11 3.45 11.33
N GLN A 59 -0.08 4.04 11.35
CA GLN A 59 -0.27 5.46 11.07
C GLN A 59 -1.19 6.07 12.11
N VAL A 60 -0.92 7.33 12.47
CA VAL A 60 -1.82 8.13 13.30
C VAL A 60 -2.19 9.38 12.51
N TYR A 61 -3.47 9.53 12.24
CA TYR A 61 -4.05 10.65 11.51
C TYR A 61 -4.58 11.66 12.52
N MET A 62 -4.22 12.91 12.37
CA MET A 62 -4.58 14.01 13.26
C MET A 62 -5.12 15.17 12.43
N ALA A 63 -6.35 15.59 12.68
CA ALA A 63 -6.94 16.77 12.08
C ALA A 63 -6.98 17.90 13.13
N LEU A 64 -6.45 19.07 12.79
CA LEU A 64 -6.55 20.25 13.63
C LEU A 64 -7.96 20.83 13.59
N ARG A 65 -8.34 21.59 14.62
CA ARG A 65 -9.58 22.39 14.65
C ARG A 65 -9.60 23.36 13.48
N GLU A 66 -10.79 23.77 13.09
CA GLU A 66 -10.97 24.76 12.02
C GLU A 66 -10.26 26.08 12.40
N GLY A 67 -9.46 26.58 11.47
CA GLY A 67 -8.65 27.79 11.67
C GLY A 67 -7.33 27.60 12.40
N GLU A 68 -7.03 26.39 12.90
CA GLU A 68 -5.73 26.06 13.47
C GLU A 68 -4.74 25.68 12.36
N GLU A 69 -3.53 26.22 12.46
CA GLU A 69 -2.45 25.98 11.48
C GLU A 69 -1.13 25.75 12.20
N ILE A 70 -0.23 25.04 11.58
CA ILE A 70 1.15 24.87 12.04
C ILE A 70 2.05 25.74 11.18
N ASP A 71 3.01 26.39 11.81
CA ASP A 71 3.94 27.27 11.14
C ASP A 71 4.68 26.54 10.01
N ARG A 72 4.75 27.15 8.85
CA ARG A 72 5.41 26.64 7.64
C ARG A 72 6.89 26.31 7.85
N SER A 73 7.56 26.96 8.79
CA SER A 73 8.95 26.67 9.14
C SER A 73 9.16 25.26 9.69
N THR A 74 8.08 24.59 10.14
CA THR A 74 8.10 23.17 10.53
C THR A 74 8.41 22.26 9.33
N GLY A 75 8.14 22.73 8.09
CA GLY A 75 8.33 21.98 6.84
C GLY A 75 7.21 21.00 6.56
N ASP A 76 7.30 20.31 5.44
CA ASP A 76 6.28 19.34 4.97
C ASP A 76 6.48 17.95 5.59
N LEU A 77 7.71 17.64 6.01
CA LEU A 77 8.09 16.34 6.54
C LEU A 77 9.08 16.50 7.70
N LEU A 78 8.74 15.87 8.82
CA LEU A 78 9.62 15.77 9.97
C LEU A 78 9.92 14.29 10.23
N PHE A 79 11.19 13.92 10.21
CA PHE A 79 11.66 12.62 10.66
C PHE A 79 12.29 12.74 12.03
N CYS A 80 11.81 11.98 12.99
CA CYS A 80 12.39 11.95 14.34
C CYS A 80 12.74 10.52 14.75
N SER A 81 13.88 10.39 15.43
CA SER A 81 14.36 9.11 15.97
C SER A 81 15.00 9.32 17.33
N THR A 82 14.75 8.39 18.23
CA THR A 82 15.43 8.27 19.54
C THR A 82 16.48 7.16 19.52
N ALA A 83 16.61 6.43 18.41
CA ALA A 83 17.60 5.38 18.24
C ALA A 83 19.02 5.99 18.14
N LYS A 84 19.95 5.46 18.93
CA LYS A 84 21.37 5.88 18.87
C LYS A 84 22.11 5.35 17.65
N LEU A 85 21.64 4.23 17.09
CA LEU A 85 22.23 3.55 15.94
C LEU A 85 21.13 3.18 14.95
N PHE A 86 21.42 3.32 13.66
CA PHE A 86 20.52 2.83 12.62
C PHE A 86 20.66 1.30 12.50
N ARG A 87 19.56 0.59 12.85
CA ARG A 87 19.44 -0.87 12.68
C ARG A 87 18.02 -1.20 12.27
N THR A 88 17.88 -2.15 11.34
CA THR A 88 16.57 -2.58 10.82
C THR A 88 15.66 -3.12 11.93
N GLU A 89 16.22 -3.81 12.91
CA GLU A 89 15.48 -4.37 14.05
C GLU A 89 14.81 -3.27 14.88
N TYR A 90 15.44 -2.11 14.98
CA TYR A 90 14.85 -0.96 15.72
C TYR A 90 13.70 -0.34 14.95
N LEU A 91 13.74 -0.34 13.61
CA LEU A 91 12.66 0.18 12.78
C LEU A 91 11.40 -0.68 12.83
N LEU A 92 11.53 -1.97 13.13
CA LEU A 92 10.44 -2.93 13.22
C LEU A 92 10.07 -3.27 14.67
N SER A 93 10.75 -2.66 15.62
CA SER A 93 10.49 -2.90 17.04
C SER A 93 9.10 -2.40 17.44
N ARG A 94 8.43 -3.19 18.27
CA ARG A 94 7.19 -2.79 18.95
C ARG A 94 7.39 -1.53 19.80
N ASN A 95 8.59 -1.34 20.36
CA ASN A 95 9.00 -0.08 20.97
C ASN A 95 9.45 0.89 19.86
N ILE A 96 8.54 1.77 19.47
CA ILE A 96 8.73 2.69 18.34
C ILE A 96 9.82 3.73 18.68
N THR A 97 10.93 3.62 17.98
CA THR A 97 12.07 4.56 18.13
C THR A 97 12.14 5.61 17.04
N SER A 98 11.44 5.42 15.93
CA SER A 98 11.48 6.33 14.78
C SER A 98 10.08 6.57 14.22
N ARG A 99 9.77 7.83 13.91
CA ARG A 99 8.51 8.24 13.29
C ARG A 99 8.78 9.28 12.20
N THR A 100 7.91 9.26 11.20
CA THR A 100 7.80 10.34 10.23
C THR A 100 6.49 11.07 10.49
N PHE A 101 6.51 12.39 10.49
CA PHE A 101 5.31 13.23 10.50
C PHE A 101 5.24 13.97 9.17
N SER A 102 4.15 13.79 8.43
CA SER A 102 3.84 14.53 7.22
C SER A 102 2.80 15.59 7.54
N PHE A 103 3.05 16.83 7.13
CA PHE A 103 2.20 17.98 7.37
C PHE A 103 1.49 18.36 6.08
N TYR A 104 0.16 18.31 6.08
CA TYR A 104 -0.67 18.59 4.92
C TYR A 104 -1.34 19.95 5.08
N TYR A 105 -0.67 20.96 4.57
CA TYR A 105 -1.13 22.35 4.57
C TYR A 105 -2.35 22.52 3.65
N PRO A 106 -3.42 23.20 4.09
CA PRO A 106 -4.65 23.37 3.29
C PRO A 106 -4.42 23.99 1.92
N GLU A 107 -3.50 24.97 1.81
CA GLU A 107 -3.25 25.73 0.61
C GLU A 107 -2.56 24.94 -0.52
N ILE A 108 -1.91 23.81 -0.22
CA ILE A 108 -1.31 22.94 -1.24
C ILE A 108 -2.26 21.85 -1.73
N ARG A 109 -3.50 21.85 -1.26
CA ARG A 109 -4.52 20.87 -1.62
C ARG A 109 -5.43 21.41 -2.73
N PRO A 110 -6.13 20.54 -3.49
CA PRO A 110 -7.14 20.97 -4.44
C PRO A 110 -8.16 21.92 -3.80
N ALA A 111 -8.75 22.83 -4.61
CA ALA A 111 -9.71 23.80 -4.11
C ALA A 111 -10.81 23.17 -3.23
N GLY A 112 -11.07 23.78 -2.08
CA GLY A 112 -12.08 23.32 -1.10
C GLY A 112 -11.73 23.78 0.31
N LYS A 113 -12.66 23.56 1.24
CA LYS A 113 -12.38 23.75 2.67
C LYS A 113 -11.66 22.52 3.21
N HIS A 114 -10.39 22.65 3.48
CA HIS A 114 -9.56 21.58 4.04
C HIS A 114 -9.08 21.97 5.43
N ARG A 115 -9.10 21.00 6.33
CA ARG A 115 -8.43 21.14 7.62
C ARG A 115 -6.95 20.83 7.45
N PHE A 116 -6.14 21.41 8.33
CA PHE A 116 -4.75 21.01 8.45
C PHE A 116 -4.68 19.57 8.96
N LEU A 117 -3.92 18.72 8.28
CA LEU A 117 -3.75 17.32 8.66
C LEU A 117 -2.29 17.03 8.96
N ILE A 118 -2.07 16.21 9.98
CA ILE A 118 -0.78 15.61 10.28
C ILE A 118 -0.95 14.09 10.23
N VAL A 119 -0.04 13.42 9.55
CA VAL A 119 0.00 11.95 9.51
C VAL A 119 1.34 11.49 10.05
N SER A 120 1.31 10.78 11.17
CA SER A 120 2.48 10.05 11.65
C SER A 120 2.53 8.67 11.02
N SER A 121 3.71 8.24 10.58
CA SER A 121 3.93 6.90 10.04
C SER A 121 5.14 6.25 10.68
N THR A 122 5.04 4.94 10.94
CA THR A 122 6.16 4.09 11.36
C THR A 122 5.99 2.68 10.84
N ASN A 123 7.10 1.96 10.67
CA ASN A 123 7.06 0.55 10.29
C ASN A 123 6.49 -0.30 11.42
N ALA A 124 5.86 -1.42 11.06
CA ALA A 124 5.31 -2.37 12.02
C ALA A 124 5.37 -3.81 11.49
N ASN A 125 5.53 -4.76 12.39
CA ASN A 125 5.30 -6.17 12.10
C ASN A 125 3.81 -6.48 12.24
N TYR A 126 3.29 -7.28 11.34
CA TYR A 126 1.90 -7.74 11.40
C TYR A 126 1.63 -8.59 12.66
N ASP A 127 2.57 -9.48 13.00
CA ASP A 127 2.43 -10.41 14.12
C ASP A 127 2.29 -9.72 15.47
N ASP A 128 2.81 -8.51 15.63
CA ASP A 128 2.64 -7.70 16.84
C ASP A 128 1.17 -7.27 17.07
N TRP A 129 0.33 -7.36 16.04
CA TRP A 129 -1.06 -6.87 16.07
C TRP A 129 -2.10 -7.94 15.78
N SER A 130 -1.76 -8.97 14.99
CA SER A 130 -2.72 -9.97 14.50
C SER A 130 -3.29 -10.86 15.61
N GLY A 131 -2.47 -11.20 16.59
CA GLY A 131 -2.85 -12.08 17.70
C GLY A 131 -3.54 -11.40 18.88
N LEU A 132 -3.67 -10.05 18.86
CA LEU A 132 -4.28 -9.32 19.97
C LEU A 132 -5.80 -9.54 20.00
N ASN A 133 -6.35 -9.79 21.18
CA ASN A 133 -7.79 -9.73 21.40
C ASN A 133 -8.29 -8.26 21.31
N GLU A 134 -9.60 -8.04 21.29
CA GLU A 134 -10.18 -6.68 21.04
C GLU A 134 -9.82 -5.67 22.15
N GLU A 135 -9.69 -6.10 23.39
CA GLU A 135 -9.29 -5.24 24.50
C GLU A 135 -7.82 -4.84 24.38
N GLU A 136 -6.92 -5.81 24.18
CA GLU A 136 -5.49 -5.58 23.95
C GLU A 136 -5.25 -4.71 22.71
N TYR A 137 -6.00 -4.97 21.64
CA TYR A 137 -5.93 -4.19 20.42
C TYR A 137 -6.33 -2.73 20.64
N SER A 138 -7.44 -2.49 21.35
CA SER A 138 -7.90 -1.14 21.70
C SER A 138 -6.88 -0.40 22.57
N LEU A 139 -6.32 -1.07 23.58
CA LEU A 139 -5.27 -0.49 24.44
C LEU A 139 -4.01 -0.17 23.64
N SER A 140 -3.56 -1.08 22.78
CA SER A 140 -2.38 -0.86 21.92
C SER A 140 -2.58 0.30 20.94
N LYS A 141 -3.79 0.50 20.39
CA LYS A 141 -4.11 1.69 19.57
C LYS A 141 -4.05 2.98 20.38
N LYS A 142 -4.55 2.97 21.60
CA LYS A 142 -4.48 4.14 22.51
C LYS A 142 -3.04 4.49 22.84
N ASP A 143 -2.22 3.50 23.19
CA ASP A 143 -0.79 3.70 23.46
C ASP A 143 -0.05 4.25 22.22
N LEU A 144 -0.34 3.72 21.03
CA LEU A 144 0.21 4.24 19.77
C LEU A 144 -0.13 5.72 19.58
N ILE A 145 -1.36 6.13 19.84
CA ILE A 145 -1.80 7.53 19.76
C ILE A 145 -1.04 8.38 20.79
N GLU A 146 -1.03 7.97 22.05
CA GLU A 146 -0.41 8.75 23.14
C GLU A 146 1.09 8.92 22.94
N THR A 147 1.79 7.85 22.57
CA THR A 147 3.23 7.92 22.30
C THR A 147 3.55 8.75 21.06
N THR A 148 2.65 8.78 20.07
CA THR A 148 2.78 9.61 18.87
C THR A 148 2.60 11.09 19.21
N LEU A 149 1.57 11.42 19.97
CA LEU A 149 1.33 12.80 20.44
C LEU A 149 2.51 13.31 21.27
N ALA A 150 2.98 12.52 22.23
CA ALA A 150 4.13 12.88 23.05
C ALA A 150 5.43 13.09 22.24
N ALA A 151 5.58 12.36 21.11
CA ALA A 151 6.69 12.58 20.20
C ALA A 151 6.53 13.89 19.38
N LEU A 152 5.31 14.18 18.92
CA LEU A 152 5.01 15.38 18.13
C LEU A 152 5.14 16.67 18.97
N GLU A 153 4.70 16.65 20.22
CA GLU A 153 4.74 17.81 21.13
C GLU A 153 6.14 18.36 21.37
N LYS A 154 7.18 17.54 21.19
CA LYS A 154 8.59 17.99 21.27
C LYS A 154 8.96 18.98 20.16
N TYR A 155 8.26 18.94 19.05
CA TYR A 155 8.53 19.76 17.85
C TYR A 155 7.42 20.77 17.58
N VAL A 156 6.20 20.45 17.97
CA VAL A 156 5.01 21.29 17.82
C VAL A 156 4.34 21.41 19.19
N PRO A 157 4.80 22.37 20.02
CA PRO A 157 4.24 22.57 21.36
C PRO A 157 2.73 22.82 21.35
N ASN A 158 2.01 22.30 22.33
CA ASN A 158 0.56 22.42 22.49
C ASN A 158 -0.26 21.88 21.33
N CYS A 159 0.31 20.97 20.49
CA CYS A 159 -0.41 20.41 19.36
C CYS A 159 -1.63 19.59 19.80
N ARG A 160 -1.58 18.94 20.96
CA ARG A 160 -2.63 18.12 21.53
C ARG A 160 -3.94 18.91 21.71
N GLU A 161 -3.86 20.13 22.20
CA GLU A 161 -5.03 21.01 22.41
C GLU A 161 -5.64 21.51 21.12
N ARG A 162 -4.89 21.47 20.01
CA ARG A 162 -5.29 21.95 18.69
C ARG A 162 -5.92 20.86 17.84
N ILE A 163 -5.76 19.58 18.21
CA ILE A 163 -6.31 18.43 17.50
C ILE A 163 -7.78 18.27 17.86
N GLU A 164 -8.63 18.17 16.84
CA GLU A 164 -10.06 17.90 16.99
C GLU A 164 -10.38 16.42 16.76
N HIS A 165 -9.70 15.78 15.81
CA HIS A 165 -9.91 14.39 15.48
C HIS A 165 -8.57 13.64 15.41
N ILE A 166 -8.54 12.45 16.01
CA ILE A 166 -7.38 11.59 15.98
C ILE A 166 -7.79 10.14 15.79
N GLU A 167 -7.11 9.44 14.91
CA GLU A 167 -7.35 8.03 14.62
C GLU A 167 -6.04 7.30 14.32
N ALA A 168 -5.96 6.02 14.72
CA ALA A 168 -4.83 5.16 14.41
C ALA A 168 -5.20 4.02 13.46
N ALA A 169 -4.40 3.82 12.42
CA ALA A 169 -4.39 2.65 11.57
C ALA A 169 -3.22 1.73 11.96
N THR A 170 -3.46 0.43 11.90
CA THR A 170 -2.53 -0.62 12.30
C THR A 170 -2.37 -1.63 11.16
N PRO A 171 -1.46 -2.62 11.25
CA PRO A 171 -1.37 -3.68 10.27
C PRO A 171 -2.70 -4.39 9.96
N ARG A 172 -3.56 -4.60 10.97
CA ARG A 172 -4.94 -5.15 10.77
C ARG A 172 -5.81 -4.20 9.95
N THR A 173 -5.66 -2.90 10.14
CA THR A 173 -6.39 -1.88 9.34
C THR A 173 -5.94 -1.91 7.89
N PHE A 174 -4.62 -1.96 7.64
CA PHE A 174 -4.09 -2.07 6.28
C PHE A 174 -4.57 -3.34 5.59
N GLU A 175 -4.47 -4.50 6.25
CA GLU A 175 -4.95 -5.76 5.68
C GLU A 175 -6.45 -5.70 5.34
N HIS A 176 -7.27 -5.19 6.25
CA HIS A 176 -8.72 -5.08 6.06
C HIS A 176 -9.09 -4.25 4.84
N TYR A 177 -8.52 -3.06 4.68
CA TYR A 177 -8.90 -2.14 3.60
C TYR A 177 -8.20 -2.41 2.28
N THR A 178 -6.98 -2.91 2.29
CA THR A 178 -6.20 -3.12 1.06
C THR A 178 -6.22 -4.56 0.58
N GLN A 179 -6.66 -5.49 1.41
CA GLN A 179 -6.59 -6.94 1.19
C GLN A 179 -5.15 -7.43 0.93
N HIS A 180 -4.16 -6.64 1.33
CA HIS A 180 -2.75 -7.05 1.28
C HIS A 180 -2.47 -8.00 2.45
N ILE A 181 -1.97 -9.18 2.13
CA ILE A 181 -1.61 -10.20 3.11
C ILE A 181 -0.66 -9.61 4.15
N ALA A 182 -0.93 -9.85 5.43
CA ALA A 182 -0.19 -9.30 6.56
C ALA A 182 -0.08 -7.76 6.55
N GLY A 183 -1.05 -7.06 5.96
CA GLY A 183 -1.09 -5.60 5.88
C GLY A 183 0.15 -4.98 5.23
N ALA A 184 0.84 -5.70 4.32
CA ALA A 184 2.09 -5.25 3.71
C ALA A 184 1.94 -3.90 3.03
N SER A 185 2.62 -2.86 3.53
CA SER A 185 2.45 -1.47 3.07
C SER A 185 3.03 -1.22 1.68
N PHE A 186 4.08 -1.96 1.31
CA PHE A 186 4.82 -1.79 0.05
C PHE A 186 4.79 -3.07 -0.80
N GLY A 187 3.75 -3.88 -0.66
CA GLY A 187 3.58 -5.11 -1.41
C GLY A 187 4.66 -6.17 -1.11
N THR A 188 5.37 -6.63 -2.13
CA THR A 188 6.35 -7.71 -2.00
C THR A 188 7.79 -7.21 -1.91
N LYS A 189 8.70 -8.10 -1.46
CA LYS A 189 10.14 -7.94 -1.65
C LYS A 189 10.49 -8.08 -3.13
N PHE A 190 11.78 -7.99 -3.44
CA PHE A 190 12.32 -7.84 -4.79
C PHE A 190 11.94 -8.98 -5.73
N GLU A 191 11.90 -10.19 -5.23
CA GLU A 191 11.54 -11.40 -5.97
C GLU A 191 10.12 -11.36 -6.55
N GLY A 192 9.21 -10.64 -5.92
CA GLY A 192 7.85 -10.48 -6.41
C GLY A 192 7.75 -9.77 -7.77
N LEU A 193 8.74 -8.97 -8.15
CA LEU A 193 8.75 -8.33 -9.47
C LEU A 193 8.94 -9.37 -10.58
N ALA A 194 9.81 -10.35 -10.38
CA ALA A 194 10.02 -11.43 -11.36
C ALA A 194 8.74 -12.25 -11.54
N VAL A 195 8.11 -12.65 -10.43
CA VAL A 195 6.84 -13.39 -10.46
C VAL A 195 5.72 -12.57 -11.13
N SER A 196 5.61 -11.28 -10.81
CA SER A 196 4.63 -10.39 -11.41
C SER A 196 4.79 -10.29 -12.93
N ARG A 197 6.02 -10.19 -13.41
CA ARG A 197 6.32 -10.10 -14.85
C ARG A 197 6.14 -11.40 -15.62
N ALA A 198 6.25 -12.53 -14.96
CA ALA A 198 6.07 -13.83 -15.56
C ALA A 198 4.59 -14.27 -15.71
N LEU A 199 3.64 -13.50 -15.12
CA LEU A 199 2.22 -13.85 -15.19
C LEU A 199 1.68 -14.05 -16.61
N PRO A 200 1.98 -13.21 -17.62
CA PRO A 200 1.48 -13.42 -18.99
C PRO A 200 2.06 -14.67 -19.68
N ASP A 201 3.21 -15.15 -19.24
CA ASP A 201 3.81 -16.40 -19.73
C ASP A 201 3.07 -17.63 -19.18
N GLN A 202 2.48 -17.51 -18.01
CA GLN A 202 1.69 -18.56 -17.36
C GLN A 202 0.23 -18.56 -17.81
N VAL A 203 -0.38 -17.39 -17.81
CA VAL A 203 -1.78 -17.19 -18.23
C VAL A 203 -1.84 -16.07 -19.26
N ASN A 204 -2.04 -16.45 -20.50
CA ASN A 204 -2.04 -15.52 -21.64
C ASN A 204 -3.12 -14.43 -21.47
N GLY A 205 -2.70 -13.17 -21.53
CA GLY A 205 -3.55 -12.01 -21.32
C GLY A 205 -3.72 -11.60 -19.85
N LEU A 206 -3.05 -12.25 -18.88
CA LEU A 206 -3.04 -11.86 -17.49
C LEU A 206 -1.78 -11.04 -17.18
N TYR A 207 -1.97 -9.87 -16.63
CA TYR A 207 -0.89 -8.96 -16.22
C TYR A 207 -1.10 -8.50 -14.78
N HIS A 208 -0.04 -8.10 -14.13
CA HIS A 208 -0.10 -7.49 -12.80
C HIS A 208 0.64 -6.15 -12.82
N ALA A 209 0.03 -5.14 -12.23
CA ALA A 209 0.64 -3.83 -11.96
C ALA A 209 0.42 -3.49 -10.49
N GLY A 210 1.30 -2.70 -9.92
CA GLY A 210 1.16 -2.28 -8.53
C GLY A 210 2.45 -2.42 -7.76
N SER A 211 2.36 -2.45 -6.44
CA SER A 211 3.53 -2.44 -5.57
C SER A 211 4.22 -3.81 -5.53
N CYS A 212 5.30 -3.93 -6.31
CA CYS A 212 6.13 -5.13 -6.38
C CYS A 212 7.60 -4.79 -6.23
N GLY A 213 8.25 -5.37 -5.24
CA GLY A 213 9.62 -5.01 -4.96
C GLY A 213 9.76 -3.54 -4.56
N ILE A 214 10.83 -3.20 -3.87
CA ILE A 214 10.99 -1.85 -3.33
C ILE A 214 11.12 -0.78 -4.42
N ILE A 215 11.64 -1.16 -5.59
CA ILE A 215 11.87 -0.24 -6.71
C ILE A 215 10.60 0.12 -7.47
N MET A 216 9.60 -0.76 -7.43
CA MET A 216 8.27 -0.57 -8.03
C MET A 216 7.22 -0.30 -6.95
N SER A 217 7.56 0.44 -5.90
CA SER A 217 6.66 0.82 -4.83
C SER A 217 6.63 2.33 -4.61
N GLY A 218 5.67 2.78 -3.80
CA GLY A 218 5.37 4.20 -3.69
C GLY A 218 4.76 4.75 -4.98
N TRP A 219 4.46 6.04 -5.01
CA TRP A 219 3.79 6.69 -6.15
C TRP A 219 4.58 6.57 -7.44
N LEU A 220 5.86 6.96 -7.40
CA LEU A 220 6.69 6.98 -8.59
C LEU A 220 6.94 5.58 -9.16
N GLY A 221 7.26 4.63 -8.28
CA GLY A 221 7.54 3.25 -8.69
C GLY A 221 6.32 2.55 -9.26
N THR A 222 5.15 2.67 -8.61
CA THR A 222 3.91 2.03 -9.08
C THR A 222 3.40 2.63 -10.38
N ILE A 223 3.48 3.97 -10.56
CA ILE A 223 3.11 4.62 -11.83
C ILE A 223 4.04 4.14 -12.94
N ASN A 224 5.35 4.14 -12.72
CA ASN A 224 6.31 3.68 -13.71
C ASN A 224 6.08 2.21 -14.11
N TYR A 225 5.83 1.34 -13.13
CA TYR A 225 5.52 -0.06 -13.43
C TYR A 225 4.19 -0.20 -14.19
N GLY A 226 3.19 0.62 -13.86
CA GLY A 226 1.93 0.68 -14.61
C GLY A 226 2.14 1.03 -16.09
N VAL A 227 3.04 1.97 -16.40
CA VAL A 227 3.40 2.33 -17.80
C VAL A 227 4.06 1.16 -18.51
N ILE A 228 4.99 0.46 -17.86
CA ILE A 228 5.65 -0.72 -18.44
C ILE A 228 4.60 -1.78 -18.78
N VAL A 229 3.74 -2.12 -17.82
CA VAL A 229 2.69 -3.14 -18.01
C VAL A 229 1.68 -2.72 -19.09
N ALA A 230 1.32 -1.44 -19.16
CA ALA A 230 0.43 -0.95 -20.21
C ALA A 230 1.03 -1.14 -21.62
N ASN A 231 2.32 -0.92 -21.79
CA ASN A 231 3.01 -1.18 -23.06
C ASN A 231 3.02 -2.69 -23.41
N ASP A 232 3.26 -3.54 -22.41
CA ASP A 232 3.21 -5.01 -22.63
C ASP A 232 1.81 -5.47 -23.08
N VAL A 233 0.75 -4.93 -22.45
CA VAL A 233 -0.64 -5.19 -22.84
C VAL A 233 -0.96 -4.69 -24.26
N LEU A 234 -0.51 -3.49 -24.62
CA LEU A 234 -0.72 -2.95 -25.96
C LEU A 234 -0.05 -3.82 -27.03
N ASN A 235 1.18 -4.25 -26.80
CA ASN A 235 1.89 -5.17 -27.69
C ASN A 235 1.15 -6.49 -27.86
N TYR A 236 0.67 -7.06 -26.76
CA TYR A 236 -0.11 -8.28 -26.75
C TYR A 236 -1.42 -8.14 -27.54
N LEU A 237 -2.20 -7.10 -27.29
CA LEU A 237 -3.48 -6.88 -27.99
C LEU A 237 -3.27 -6.65 -29.49
N SER A 238 -2.24 -5.90 -29.87
CA SER A 238 -1.87 -5.68 -31.26
C SER A 238 -1.49 -6.98 -31.97
N SER A 239 -0.70 -7.84 -31.33
CA SER A 239 -0.32 -9.15 -31.88
C SER A 239 -1.52 -10.11 -32.00
N ALA A 240 -2.52 -9.95 -31.12
CA ALA A 240 -3.76 -10.72 -31.15
C ALA A 240 -4.79 -10.19 -32.15
N GLY A 241 -4.48 -9.16 -32.94
CA GLY A 241 -5.37 -8.54 -33.89
C GLY A 241 -6.53 -7.73 -33.29
N VAL A 242 -6.40 -7.38 -32.01
CA VAL A 242 -7.35 -6.53 -31.29
C VAL A 242 -6.90 -5.09 -31.43
N ASN A 243 -7.50 -4.33 -32.35
CA ASN A 243 -7.24 -2.91 -32.44
C ASN A 243 -7.76 -2.20 -31.17
N PRO A 244 -6.92 -1.40 -30.48
CA PRO A 244 -7.42 -0.54 -29.41
C PRO A 244 -8.51 0.39 -29.98
N PRO A 245 -9.56 0.72 -29.21
CA PRO A 245 -10.51 1.75 -29.65
C PRO A 245 -9.72 3.02 -29.94
N ALA A 246 -10.06 3.69 -31.05
CA ALA A 246 -9.44 4.96 -31.41
C ALA A 246 -9.49 5.87 -30.18
N SER A 247 -8.32 6.34 -29.73
CA SER A 247 -8.15 7.07 -28.49
C SER A 247 -9.07 8.29 -28.48
N SER A 248 -10.12 8.24 -27.66
CA SER A 248 -10.72 9.45 -27.12
C SER A 248 -9.77 9.96 -26.01
N VAL A 249 -8.76 10.70 -26.41
CA VAL A 249 -7.99 11.53 -25.49
C VAL A 249 -8.95 12.60 -25.00
N VAL A 250 -9.37 12.49 -23.74
CA VAL A 250 -10.06 13.56 -23.03
C VAL A 250 -9.02 14.41 -22.32
#